data_99eb1d02758823bd2aac71b98c53aba1
#
_entry.id   99eb1d02758823bd2aac71b98c53aba1
#
_cell.length_a   1.000
_cell.length_b   1.000
_cell.length_c   1.000
_cell.angle_alpha   90.00
_cell.angle_beta   90.00
_cell.angle_gamma   90.00
#
_symmetry.space_group_name_H-M   'P 1'
#
loop_
_entity.id
_entity.type
_entity.pdbx_description
1 polymer ?
#
loop_
_entity_poly.entity_id
_entity_poly.type
_entity_poly.pdbx_seq_one_letter_code
_entity_poly.pdbx_strand_id
1 'polypeptide(L)' 'MNVKELLKKCQADKTAVLATNFYNFETLTCVMKAAAQMEAPVLLQLTRSSIDYMGLEQAVKMGRQAIADYGVQGWIHL' A
#
# COMPACT_ATOMS: atom_id res chain seq x y z
N MET A 1 5.21 12.58 -5.87
CA MET A 1 3.75 12.84 -5.93
C MET A 1 3.13 12.40 -4.61
N ASN A 2 2.28 13.22 -4.01
CA ASN A 2 1.57 12.83 -2.80
C ASN A 2 0.25 12.13 -3.16
N VAL A 3 -0.39 11.51 -2.18
CA VAL A 3 -1.61 10.73 -2.45
C VAL A 3 -2.75 11.60 -2.97
N LYS A 4 -2.85 12.83 -2.51
CA LYS A 4 -3.90 13.77 -2.97
C LYS A 4 -3.73 14.07 -4.46
N GLU A 5 -2.51 14.33 -4.89
CA GLU A 5 -2.21 14.58 -6.31
C GLU A 5 -2.50 13.36 -7.16
N LEU A 6 -2.13 12.17 -6.68
CA LEU A 6 -2.42 10.92 -7.38
C LEU A 6 -3.92 10.72 -7.56
N LEU A 7 -4.70 10.92 -6.50
CA LEU A 7 -6.16 10.73 -6.56
C LEU A 7 -6.81 11.73 -7.52
N LYS A 8 -6.34 12.97 -7.56
CA LYS A 8 -6.82 13.97 -8.52
C LYS A 8 -6.52 13.57 -9.96
N LYS A 9 -5.31 13.04 -10.19
CA LYS A 9 -4.92 12.57 -11.51
C LYS A 9 -5.78 11.38 -11.94
N CYS A 10 -6.01 10.43 -11.05
CA CYS A 10 -6.86 9.28 -11.33
C CYS A 10 -8.29 9.72 -11.66
N GLN A 11 -8.82 10.68 -10.95
CA GLN A 11 -10.15 11.21 -11.21
C GLN A 11 -10.22 11.84 -12.62
N ALA A 12 -9.22 12.63 -12.98
CA ALA A 12 -9.17 13.26 -14.30
C ALA A 12 -9.01 12.22 -15.42
N ASP A 13 -8.20 11.19 -15.21
CA ASP A 13 -7.93 10.13 -16.19
C ASP A 13 -8.99 9.02 -16.18
N LYS A 14 -9.94 9.07 -15.25
CA LYS A 14 -10.97 8.04 -15.04
C LYS A 14 -10.35 6.68 -14.76
N THR A 15 -9.30 6.67 -13.93
CA THR A 15 -8.64 5.46 -13.45
C THR A 15 -8.76 5.39 -11.93
N ALA A 16 -8.31 4.29 -11.35
CA ALA A 16 -8.40 4.07 -9.91
C ALA A 16 -7.07 3.55 -9.37
N VAL A 17 -6.86 3.74 -8.08
CA VAL A 17 -5.72 3.18 -7.35
C VAL A 17 -6.23 2.02 -6.52
N LEU A 18 -5.52 0.90 -6.57
CA LEU A 18 -5.86 -0.25 -5.73
C LEU A 18 -5.53 0.05 -4.28
N ALA A 19 -6.51 -0.16 -3.41
CA ALA A 19 -6.32 -0.13 -1.97
C ALA A 19 -6.54 -1.55 -1.45
N THR A 20 -5.55 -2.12 -0.80
CA THR A 20 -5.64 -3.50 -0.35
C THR A 20 -5.05 -3.68 1.04
N ASN A 21 -5.63 -4.60 1.80
CA ASN A 21 -5.17 -4.95 3.14
C ASN A 21 -4.00 -5.91 3.08
N PHE A 22 -3.17 -5.87 4.10
CA PHE A 22 -2.20 -6.93 4.35
C PHE A 22 -2.28 -7.34 5.82
N TYR A 23 -1.98 -8.60 6.10
CA TYR A 23 -2.13 -9.18 7.43
C TYR A 23 -0.82 -9.72 7.98
N ASN A 24 0.15 -9.96 7.13
CA ASN A 24 1.43 -10.52 7.50
C ASN A 24 2.45 -10.18 6.41
N PHE A 25 3.67 -10.65 6.61
CA PHE A 25 4.75 -10.38 5.68
C PHE A 25 4.48 -11.01 4.30
N GLU A 26 3.89 -12.19 4.28
CA GLU A 26 3.62 -12.92 3.03
C GLU A 26 2.58 -12.20 2.17
N THR A 27 1.48 -11.74 2.76
CA THR A 27 0.47 -11.00 2.01
C THR A 27 1.00 -9.67 1.52
N LEU A 28 1.77 -8.97 2.36
CA LEU A 28 2.43 -7.73 1.96
C LEU A 28 3.36 -7.95 0.78
N THR A 29 4.17 -8.99 0.82
CA THR A 29 5.11 -9.32 -0.25
C THR A 29 4.38 -9.59 -1.57
N CYS A 30 3.28 -10.33 -1.53
CA CYS A 30 2.49 -10.60 -2.73
C CYS A 30 1.95 -9.32 -3.36
N VAL A 31 1.40 -8.42 -2.54
CA VAL A 31 0.87 -7.14 -3.00
C VAL A 31 1.99 -6.30 -3.64
N MET A 32 3.13 -6.21 -2.97
CA MET A 32 4.23 -5.37 -3.43
C MET A 32 4.88 -5.90 -4.69
N LYS A 33 5.03 -7.22 -4.82
CA LYS A 33 5.54 -7.82 -6.05
C LYS A 33 4.63 -7.53 -7.24
N ALA A 34 3.33 -7.66 -7.04
CA ALA A 34 2.36 -7.38 -8.09
C ALA A 34 2.41 -5.90 -8.50
N ALA A 35 2.43 -4.99 -7.53
CA ALA A 35 2.51 -3.56 -7.79
C ALA A 35 3.80 -3.20 -8.55
N ALA A 36 4.93 -3.78 -8.15
CA ALA A 36 6.21 -3.54 -8.81
C ALA A 36 6.22 -4.05 -10.25
N GLN A 37 5.69 -5.24 -10.49
CA GLN A 37 5.62 -5.81 -11.84
C GLN A 37 4.74 -4.97 -12.77
N MET A 38 3.67 -4.41 -12.24
CA MET A 38 2.75 -3.58 -13.03
C MET A 38 3.13 -2.11 -13.04
N GLU A 39 4.18 -1.74 -12.32
CA GLU A 39 4.59 -0.34 -12.16
C GLU A 39 3.42 0.53 -11.69
N ALA A 40 2.60 -0.01 -10.78
CA ALA A 40 1.38 0.62 -10.32
C ALA A 40 1.53 1.13 -8.89
N PRO A 41 0.96 2.31 -8.57
CA PRO A 41 0.91 2.77 -7.19
C PRO A 41 -0.09 1.94 -6.38
N VAL A 42 0.08 1.91 -5.06
CA VAL A 42 -0.77 1.11 -4.19
C VAL A 42 -1.04 1.84 -2.87
N LEU A 43 -2.25 1.69 -2.37
CA LEU A 43 -2.60 2.09 -1.01
C LEU A 43 -2.65 0.82 -0.15
N LEU A 44 -1.77 0.75 0.83
CA LEU A 44 -1.75 -0.37 1.77
C LEU A 44 -2.69 -0.04 2.92
N GLN A 45 -3.74 -0.83 3.09
CA GLN A 45 -4.74 -0.61 4.13
C GLN A 45 -4.49 -1.49 5.33
N LEU A 46 -4.73 -0.93 6.50
CA LEU A 46 -4.68 -1.66 7.76
C LEU A 46 -6.03 -1.57 8.44
N THR A 47 -6.76 -2.67 8.45
CA THR A 47 -8.02 -2.77 9.17
C THR A 47 -7.72 -3.01 10.65
N ARG A 48 -8.75 -2.86 11.49
CA ARG A 48 -8.59 -3.10 12.92
C ARG A 48 -8.08 -4.50 13.21
N SER A 49 -8.59 -5.51 12.52
CA SER A 49 -8.14 -6.89 12.72
C SER A 49 -6.69 -7.10 12.32
N SER A 50 -6.24 -6.44 11.25
CA SER A 50 -4.82 -6.49 10.85
C SER A 50 -3.93 -5.85 11.91
N ILE A 51 -4.36 -4.71 12.45
CA ILE A 51 -3.64 -3.99 13.50
C ILE A 51 -3.58 -4.82 14.79
N ASP A 52 -4.69 -5.44 15.17
CA ASP A 52 -4.74 -6.27 16.37
C ASP A 52 -3.83 -7.49 16.24
N TYR A 53 -3.71 -8.05 15.06
CA TYR A 53 -2.87 -9.21 14.80
C TYR A 53 -1.38 -8.86 14.79
N MET A 54 -1.00 -7.83 14.02
CA MET A 54 0.41 -7.48 13.82
C MET A 54 0.96 -6.48 14.82
N GLY A 55 0.10 -5.63 15.38
CA GLY A 55 0.50 -4.44 16.09
C GLY A 55 0.64 -3.26 15.13
N LEU A 56 0.13 -2.11 15.53
CA LEU A 56 0.11 -0.93 14.66
C LEU A 56 1.51 -0.49 14.23
N GLU A 57 2.42 -0.37 15.20
CA GLU A 57 3.77 0.11 14.92
C GLU A 57 4.52 -0.83 13.99
N GLN A 58 4.42 -2.13 14.25
CA GLN A 58 5.07 -3.15 13.44
C GLN A 58 4.52 -3.16 12.01
N ALA A 59 3.20 -3.08 11.87
CA ALA A 59 2.55 -3.10 10.56
C ALA A 59 2.95 -1.88 9.72
N VAL A 60 2.99 -0.69 10.33
CA VAL A 60 3.40 0.53 9.63
C VAL A 60 4.86 0.45 9.20
N LYS A 61 5.74 -0.01 10.06
CA LYS A 61 7.17 -0.16 9.73
C LYS A 61 7.37 -1.15 8.58
N MET A 62 6.68 -2.28 8.64
CA MET A 62 6.73 -3.29 7.58
C MET A 62 6.27 -2.73 6.24
N GLY A 63 5.14 -2.03 6.24
CA GLY A 63 4.58 -1.45 5.04
C GLY A 63 5.50 -0.40 4.42
N ARG A 64 6.01 0.50 5.24
CA ARG A 64 6.93 1.55 4.78
C ARG A 64 8.23 0.98 4.22
N GLN A 65 8.77 -0.03 4.89
CA GLN A 65 9.99 -0.67 4.42
C GLN A 65 9.77 -1.36 3.07
N ALA A 66 8.65 -2.04 2.92
CA ALA A 66 8.31 -2.71 1.66
C ALA A 66 8.15 -1.72 0.51
N ILE A 67 7.49 -0.60 0.74
CA ILE A 67 7.35 0.47 -0.25
C ILE A 67 8.73 0.94 -0.73
N ALA A 68 9.64 1.16 0.19
CA ALA A 68 11.00 1.59 -0.12
C ALA A 68 11.78 0.50 -0.88
N ASP A 69 11.68 -0.74 -0.43
CA ASP A 69 12.44 -1.86 -1.00
C ASP A 69 12.01 -2.18 -2.44
N TYR A 70 10.72 -2.11 -2.71
CA TYR A 70 10.20 -2.41 -4.05
C TYR A 70 10.23 -1.20 -4.98
N GLY A 71 10.50 -0.01 -4.45
CA GLY A 71 10.55 1.21 -5.26
C GLY A 71 9.20 1.59 -5.86
N VAL A 72 8.12 1.22 -5.21
CA VAL A 72 6.75 1.48 -5.65
C VAL A 72 6.24 2.76 -4.98
N GLN A 73 5.43 3.53 -5.69
CA GLN A 73 4.69 4.61 -5.05
C GLN A 73 3.60 3.99 -4.18
N GLY A 74 3.67 4.24 -2.88
CA GLY A 74 2.72 3.63 -1.97
C GLY A 74 2.48 4.47 -0.74
N TRP A 75 1.33 4.28 -0.14
CA TRP A 75 0.93 4.97 1.08
C TRP A 75 0.20 3.98 1.98
N ILE A 76 0.19 4.30 3.27
CA ILE A 76 -0.50 3.47 4.26
C ILE A 76 -1.74 4.21 4.73
N HIS A 77 -2.87 3.52 4.71
CA HIS A 77 -4.16 4.05 5.14
C HIS A 77 -4.69 3.20 6.29
N LEU A 78 -5.01 3.85 7.40
CA LEU A 78 -5.54 3.17 8.60
C LEU A 78 -7.05 3.04 8.56
#